data_821fa0e6a5b537407502756de8a8670e
#
_entry.id   821fa0e6a5b537407502756de8a8670e
#
_cell.length_a   1.000
_cell.length_b   1.000
_cell.length_c   1.000
_cell.angle_alpha   90.00
_cell.angle_beta   90.00
_cell.angle_gamma   90.00
#
_symmetry.space_group_name_H-M   'P 1'
#
loop_
_entity.id
_entity.type
_entity.pdbx_description
1 polymer ?
#
loop_
_entity_poly.entity_id
_entity_poly.type
_entity_poly.pdbx_seq_one_letter_code
_entity_poly.pdbx_strand_id
1 'polypeptide(L)'
;MALVLENIHKSYGKRNIVNRVNLRVLPGEIVGLLGPNGAGKTTTFYIATGLVKPNQGTVTLNKRDITALALHKRARLGMGYLTQQASIFRNLSVRDNILLVLEQTGIPRPAQPVRLQQLLREFRLEKVADTLGSLISGGERRRTELARALAAGLDGPKYLLLDEPFAGVDPIAVAEMQQIIGNLRDRQIGILITDHNFRETLAITDRAYVMRDGQILASGTAEELYNNSLVKQYYLGDSFRK
;
A
#
# COMPACT_ATOMS: atom_id res chain seq x y z
N MET A 1 4.65 7.10 17.21
CA MET A 1 5.14 7.14 15.81
C MET A 1 3.92 6.99 14.90
N ALA A 2 3.86 7.66 13.73
CA ALA A 2 2.77 7.53 12.76
C ALA A 2 3.18 8.10 11.39
N LEU A 3 2.54 7.63 10.32
CA LEU A 3 2.38 8.36 9.06
C LEU A 3 1.07 9.16 9.16
N VAL A 4 1.14 10.48 8.97
CA VAL A 4 -0.03 11.36 9.12
C VAL A 4 -0.13 12.30 7.94
N LEU A 5 -1.34 12.43 7.40
CA LEU A 5 -1.74 13.43 6.43
C LEU A 5 -2.69 14.39 7.13
N GLU A 6 -2.40 15.69 7.12
CA GLU A 6 -3.20 16.69 7.81
C GLU A 6 -3.64 17.80 6.85
N ASN A 7 -4.95 18.05 6.83
CA ASN A 7 -5.59 19.10 6.03
C ASN A 7 -5.16 19.11 4.56
N ILE A 8 -5.05 17.93 3.96
CA ILE A 8 -4.56 17.79 2.58
C ILE A 8 -5.57 18.37 1.59
N HIS A 9 -5.08 19.29 0.77
CA HIS A 9 -5.78 19.83 -0.40
C HIS A 9 -5.01 19.57 -1.69
N LYS A 10 -5.73 19.19 -2.74
CA LYS A 10 -5.17 19.06 -4.09
C LYS A 10 -6.18 19.39 -5.15
N SER A 11 -5.78 20.31 -6.05
CA SER A 11 -6.55 20.66 -7.24
C SER A 11 -5.70 20.50 -8.50
N TYR A 12 -6.35 20.19 -9.61
CA TYR A 12 -5.79 20.24 -10.95
C TYR A 12 -6.62 21.23 -11.78
N GLY A 13 -6.01 22.34 -12.15
CA GLY A 13 -6.73 23.47 -12.73
C GLY A 13 -7.83 23.97 -11.78
N LYS A 14 -9.07 24.02 -12.27
CA LYS A 14 -10.25 24.44 -11.48
C LYS A 14 -10.90 23.29 -10.69
N ARG A 15 -10.48 22.05 -10.91
CA ARG A 15 -11.11 20.87 -10.28
C ARG A 15 -10.41 20.54 -8.96
N ASN A 16 -11.16 20.63 -7.87
CA ASN A 16 -10.72 20.20 -6.55
C ASN A 16 -10.88 18.67 -6.43
N ILE A 17 -9.78 17.96 -6.24
CA ILE A 17 -9.74 16.48 -6.18
C ILE A 17 -9.65 15.97 -4.75
N VAL A 18 -8.92 16.67 -3.88
CA VAL A 18 -8.79 16.34 -2.46
C VAL A 18 -9.02 17.60 -1.66
N ASN A 19 -9.90 17.52 -0.66
CA ASN A 19 -10.34 18.67 0.11
C ASN A 19 -10.36 18.35 1.62
N ARG A 20 -9.41 18.91 2.37
CA ARG A 20 -9.24 18.76 3.82
C ARG A 20 -9.18 17.31 4.30
N VAL A 21 -8.49 16.45 3.56
CA VAL A 21 -8.34 15.04 3.95
C VAL A 21 -7.35 14.94 5.11
N ASN A 22 -7.79 14.23 6.15
CA ASN A 22 -6.98 13.85 7.30
C ASN A 22 -6.93 12.31 7.37
N LEU A 23 -5.74 11.75 7.46
CA LEU A 23 -5.50 10.31 7.50
C LEU A 23 -4.29 10.02 8.39
N ARG A 24 -4.34 8.93 9.14
CA ARG A 24 -3.24 8.50 10.00
C ARG A 24 -3.08 6.98 9.91
N VAL A 25 -1.83 6.51 9.93
CA VAL A 25 -1.46 5.08 10.01
C VAL A 25 -0.46 4.92 11.14
N LEU A 26 -0.74 4.00 12.06
CA LEU A 26 0.15 3.65 13.17
C LEU A 26 1.07 2.48 12.77
N PRO A 27 2.21 2.28 13.45
CA PRO A 27 2.98 1.04 13.34
C PRO A 27 2.12 -0.16 13.74
N GLY A 28 2.21 -1.26 12.99
CA GLY A 28 1.42 -2.47 13.24
C GLY A 28 -0.08 -2.32 12.94
N GLU A 29 -0.49 -1.28 12.23
CA GLU A 29 -1.88 -1.03 11.86
C GLU A 29 -2.07 -1.17 10.35
N ILE A 30 -3.13 -1.85 9.93
CA ILE A 30 -3.56 -1.92 8.52
C ILE A 30 -4.74 -0.99 8.33
N VAL A 31 -4.56 0.07 7.56
CA VAL A 31 -5.56 1.11 7.29
C VAL A 31 -6.02 1.05 5.84
N GLY A 32 -7.32 0.93 5.61
CA GLY A 32 -7.93 1.01 4.29
C GLY A 32 -8.21 2.46 3.87
N LEU A 33 -8.03 2.76 2.58
CA LEU A 33 -8.51 3.99 1.95
C LEU A 33 -9.44 3.61 0.79
N LEU A 34 -10.73 3.64 1.04
CA LEU A 34 -11.80 3.09 0.22
C LEU A 34 -12.68 4.21 -0.38
N GLY A 35 -13.50 3.86 -1.34
CA GLY A 35 -14.45 4.80 -1.96
C GLY A 35 -14.62 4.53 -3.45
N PRO A 36 -15.62 5.15 -4.10
CA PRO A 36 -15.89 4.96 -5.52
C PRO A 36 -14.77 5.53 -6.41
N ASN A 37 -14.84 5.21 -7.70
CA ASN A 37 -13.95 5.81 -8.69
C ASN A 37 -14.15 7.33 -8.74
N GLY A 38 -13.04 8.08 -8.81
CA GLY A 38 -13.06 9.55 -8.79
C GLY A 38 -13.18 10.17 -7.39
N ALA A 39 -13.28 9.40 -6.31
CA ALA A 39 -13.37 9.92 -4.94
C ALA A 39 -12.11 10.66 -4.44
N GLY A 40 -10.99 10.59 -5.15
CA GLY A 40 -9.72 11.21 -4.75
C GLY A 40 -8.72 10.27 -4.06
N LYS A 41 -9.03 8.97 -3.94
CA LYS A 41 -8.16 7.96 -3.30
C LYS A 41 -6.75 7.95 -3.86
N THR A 42 -6.61 7.72 -5.16
CA THR A 42 -5.30 7.65 -5.84
C THR A 42 -4.49 8.92 -5.65
N THR A 43 -5.12 10.10 -5.73
CA THR A 43 -4.43 11.37 -5.50
C THR A 43 -3.96 11.50 -4.05
N THR A 44 -4.81 11.15 -3.06
CA THR A 44 -4.46 11.15 -1.64
C THR A 44 -3.31 10.16 -1.38
N PHE A 45 -3.40 8.98 -1.95
CA PHE A 45 -2.36 7.96 -1.86
C PHE A 45 -1.03 8.43 -2.48
N TYR A 46 -1.06 9.06 -3.66
CA TYR A 46 0.13 9.61 -4.30
C TYR A 46 0.72 10.79 -3.52
N ILE A 47 -0.07 11.52 -2.77
CA ILE A 47 0.43 12.52 -1.82
C ILE A 47 1.14 11.81 -0.65
N ALA A 48 0.58 10.73 -0.13
CA ALA A 48 1.21 9.93 0.92
C ALA A 48 2.53 9.31 0.47
N THR A 49 2.64 8.86 -0.79
CA THR A 49 3.89 8.30 -1.36
C THR A 49 4.94 9.36 -1.73
N GLY A 50 4.53 10.61 -1.95
CA GLY A 50 5.41 11.68 -2.44
C GLY A 50 5.55 11.73 -3.97
N LEU A 51 4.69 11.03 -4.70
CA LEU A 51 4.57 11.15 -6.16
C LEU A 51 3.88 12.45 -6.57
N VAL A 52 2.96 12.94 -5.74
CA VAL A 52 2.23 14.18 -5.95
C VAL A 52 2.42 15.09 -4.74
N LYS A 53 2.70 16.39 -4.97
CA LYS A 53 2.74 17.40 -3.90
C LYS A 53 1.31 17.93 -3.65
N PRO A 54 0.87 18.06 -2.40
CA PRO A 54 -0.38 18.74 -2.08
C PRO A 54 -0.27 20.24 -2.39
N ASN A 55 -1.40 20.91 -2.58
CA ASN A 55 -1.45 22.38 -2.64
C ASN A 55 -1.42 23.00 -1.24
N GLN A 56 -2.04 22.33 -0.26
CA GLN A 56 -2.05 22.71 1.14
C GLN A 56 -2.06 21.46 2.02
N GLY A 57 -1.73 21.64 3.29
CA GLY A 57 -1.63 20.56 4.26
C GLY A 57 -0.24 19.97 4.35
N THR A 58 -0.06 19.03 5.27
CA THR A 58 1.23 18.43 5.60
C THR A 58 1.18 16.91 5.60
N VAL A 59 2.29 16.29 5.24
CA VAL A 59 2.54 14.86 5.41
C VAL A 59 3.70 14.69 6.37
N THR A 60 3.46 14.01 7.48
CA THR A 60 4.51 13.76 8.48
C THR A 60 4.76 12.26 8.66
N LEU A 61 6.01 11.89 8.86
CA LEU A 61 6.44 10.55 9.19
C LEU A 61 7.19 10.60 10.52
N ASN A 62 6.61 9.99 11.56
CA ASN A 62 7.18 9.98 12.90
C ASN A 62 7.52 11.40 13.41
N LYS A 63 6.59 12.35 13.23
CA LYS A 63 6.70 13.79 13.57
C LYS A 63 7.67 14.57 12.66
N ARG A 64 8.34 13.95 11.70
CA ARG A 64 9.16 14.64 10.69
C ARG A 64 8.30 15.05 9.52
N ASP A 65 8.34 16.32 9.14
CA ASP A 65 7.70 16.76 7.89
C ASP A 65 8.41 16.17 6.67
N ILE A 66 7.64 15.49 5.83
CA ILE A 66 8.09 14.87 4.58
C ILE A 66 7.31 15.40 3.38
N THR A 67 6.51 16.44 3.55
CA THR A 67 5.59 16.98 2.53
C THR A 67 6.30 17.28 1.21
N ALA A 68 7.47 17.91 1.27
CA ALA A 68 8.27 18.27 0.09
C ALA A 68 9.14 17.13 -0.45
N LEU A 69 9.23 15.99 0.28
CA LEU A 69 10.12 14.89 -0.11
C LEU A 69 9.49 14.02 -1.20
N ALA A 70 10.25 13.79 -2.27
CA ALA A 70 9.88 12.85 -3.33
C ALA A 70 9.96 11.38 -2.84
N LEU A 71 9.29 10.46 -3.55
CA LEU A 71 9.17 9.04 -3.25
C LEU A 71 10.51 8.39 -2.82
N HIS A 72 11.58 8.55 -3.61
CA HIS A 72 12.87 7.93 -3.31
C HIS A 72 13.49 8.39 -1.98
N LYS A 73 13.23 9.65 -1.57
CA LYS A 73 13.67 10.16 -0.26
C LYS A 73 12.83 9.60 0.87
N ARG A 74 11.51 9.41 0.65
CA ARG A 74 10.62 8.74 1.61
C ARG A 74 10.95 7.26 1.75
N ALA A 75 11.32 6.58 0.67
CA ALA A 75 11.79 5.19 0.71
C ALA A 75 13.01 5.02 1.64
N ARG A 76 13.97 5.94 1.58
CA ARG A 76 15.14 5.95 2.49
C ARG A 76 14.79 6.22 3.96
N LEU A 77 13.60 6.75 4.22
CA LEU A 77 13.06 6.93 5.58
C LEU A 77 12.27 5.72 6.08
N GLY A 78 12.22 4.64 5.29
CA GLY A 78 11.53 3.41 5.63
C GLY A 78 10.08 3.34 5.16
N MET A 79 9.77 3.92 4.00
CA MET A 79 8.47 3.77 3.33
C MET A 79 8.60 2.85 2.12
N GLY A 80 7.95 1.68 2.16
CA GLY A 80 7.79 0.80 1.00
C GLY A 80 6.56 1.21 0.17
N TYR A 81 6.60 0.94 -1.14
CA TYR A 81 5.48 1.23 -2.03
C TYR A 81 5.28 0.13 -3.06
N LEU A 82 4.05 -0.39 -3.13
CA LEU A 82 3.58 -1.29 -4.17
C LEU A 82 2.66 -0.52 -5.11
N THR A 83 3.04 -0.40 -6.38
CA THR A 83 2.30 0.34 -7.42
C THR A 83 1.07 -0.43 -7.90
N GLN A 84 0.04 0.29 -8.36
CA GLN A 84 -1.12 -0.30 -9.03
C GLN A 84 -0.72 -1.04 -10.31
N GLN A 85 0.10 -0.40 -11.15
CA GLN A 85 0.60 -1.01 -12.37
C GLN A 85 1.76 -1.97 -12.08
N ALA A 86 1.86 -3.02 -12.91
CA ALA A 86 2.94 -3.99 -12.82
C ALA A 86 4.31 -3.29 -12.94
N SER A 87 5.16 -3.50 -11.93
CA SER A 87 6.47 -2.86 -11.81
C SER A 87 7.64 -3.85 -11.89
N ILE A 88 7.36 -5.12 -12.16
CA ILE A 88 8.40 -6.16 -12.26
C ILE A 88 9.35 -5.89 -13.42
N PHE A 89 10.63 -6.08 -13.21
CA PHE A 89 11.62 -6.10 -14.28
C PHE A 89 11.51 -7.42 -15.04
N ARG A 90 10.86 -7.39 -16.20
CA ARG A 90 10.46 -8.58 -16.97
C ARG A 90 11.63 -9.44 -17.42
N ASN A 91 12.78 -8.84 -17.68
CA ASN A 91 14.01 -9.50 -18.17
C ASN A 91 14.95 -9.94 -17.05
N LEU A 92 14.58 -9.69 -15.79
CA LEU A 92 15.29 -10.20 -14.62
C LEU A 92 14.54 -11.38 -14.01
N SER A 93 15.28 -12.29 -13.37
CA SER A 93 14.68 -13.36 -12.56
C SER A 93 13.93 -12.77 -11.37
N VAL A 94 13.07 -13.57 -10.72
CA VAL A 94 12.43 -13.20 -9.45
C VAL A 94 13.50 -12.84 -8.40
N ARG A 95 14.54 -13.65 -8.29
CA ARG A 95 15.70 -13.43 -7.43
C ARG A 95 16.35 -12.08 -7.70
N ASP A 96 16.68 -11.79 -8.95
CA ASP A 96 17.38 -10.55 -9.32
C ASP A 96 16.49 -9.32 -9.14
N ASN A 97 15.19 -9.45 -9.34
CA ASN A 97 14.22 -8.41 -9.03
C ASN A 97 14.29 -7.97 -7.57
N ILE A 98 14.44 -8.91 -6.63
CA ILE A 98 14.54 -8.63 -5.19
C ILE A 98 15.95 -8.17 -4.85
N LEU A 99 16.98 -8.85 -5.36
CA LEU A 99 18.40 -8.56 -5.09
C LEU A 99 18.77 -7.12 -5.49
N LEU A 100 18.27 -6.63 -6.61
CA LEU A 100 18.48 -5.25 -7.05
C LEU A 100 18.09 -4.22 -5.97
N VAL A 101 16.99 -4.45 -5.25
CA VAL A 101 16.57 -3.54 -4.17
C VAL A 101 17.48 -3.68 -2.96
N LEU A 102 17.87 -4.90 -2.59
CA LEU A 102 18.80 -5.14 -1.48
C LEU A 102 20.13 -4.41 -1.71
N GLU A 103 20.65 -4.44 -2.94
CA GLU A 103 21.90 -3.76 -3.32
C GLU A 103 21.78 -2.23 -3.25
N GLN A 104 20.63 -1.68 -3.70
CA GLN A 104 20.41 -0.23 -3.76
C GLN A 104 20.05 0.40 -2.41
N THR A 105 19.68 -0.39 -1.41
CA THR A 105 19.23 0.09 -0.10
C THR A 105 20.28 0.04 0.99
N GLY A 106 21.56 -0.20 0.62
CA GLY A 106 22.70 -0.12 1.53
C GLY A 106 22.82 -1.31 2.49
N ILE A 107 22.16 -2.43 2.18
CA ILE A 107 22.34 -3.67 2.96
C ILE A 107 23.74 -4.21 2.72
N PRO A 108 24.53 -4.51 3.78
CA PRO A 108 25.86 -5.08 3.63
C PRO A 108 25.85 -6.33 2.75
N ARG A 109 26.78 -6.44 1.79
CA ARG A 109 26.84 -7.58 0.86
C ARG A 109 26.74 -8.94 1.51
N PRO A 110 27.40 -9.23 2.67
CA PRO A 110 27.26 -10.53 3.34
C PRO A 110 25.86 -10.83 3.86
N ALA A 111 25.03 -9.82 4.15
CA ALA A 111 23.67 -9.98 4.65
C ALA A 111 22.62 -10.15 3.53
N GLN A 112 22.94 -9.75 2.29
CA GLN A 112 22.01 -9.80 1.17
C GLN A 112 21.50 -11.21 0.85
N PRO A 113 22.33 -12.27 0.79
CA PRO A 113 21.84 -13.64 0.51
C PRO A 113 20.86 -14.14 1.56
N VAL A 114 21.11 -13.87 2.84
CA VAL A 114 20.23 -14.27 3.94
C VAL A 114 18.90 -13.57 3.83
N ARG A 115 18.92 -12.26 3.62
CA ARG A 115 17.70 -11.46 3.46
C ARG A 115 16.89 -11.86 2.23
N LEU A 116 17.56 -12.13 1.12
CA LEU A 116 16.96 -12.63 -0.12
C LEU A 116 16.21 -13.96 0.13
N GLN A 117 16.86 -14.93 0.77
CA GLN A 117 16.25 -16.22 1.08
C GLN A 117 15.03 -16.08 2.02
N GLN A 118 15.11 -15.19 3.00
CA GLN A 118 13.96 -14.88 3.87
C GLN A 118 12.77 -14.36 3.06
N LEU A 119 13.00 -13.41 2.18
CA LEU A 119 11.94 -12.84 1.32
C LEU A 119 11.37 -13.88 0.36
N LEU A 120 12.21 -14.70 -0.28
CA LEU A 120 11.74 -15.75 -1.18
C LEU A 120 10.81 -16.75 -0.45
N ARG A 121 11.16 -17.15 0.78
CA ARG A 121 10.32 -18.02 1.62
C ARG A 121 9.03 -17.34 2.06
N GLU A 122 9.15 -16.14 2.62
CA GLU A 122 8.01 -15.36 3.13
C GLU A 122 6.93 -15.17 2.06
N PHE A 123 7.36 -14.94 0.81
CA PHE A 123 6.47 -14.70 -0.32
C PHE A 123 6.20 -15.94 -1.18
N ARG A 124 6.64 -17.14 -0.74
CA ARG A 124 6.45 -18.43 -1.44
C ARG A 124 6.93 -18.36 -2.90
N LEU A 125 8.12 -17.78 -3.10
CA LEU A 125 8.73 -17.56 -4.42
C LEU A 125 9.93 -18.48 -4.68
N GLU A 126 10.25 -19.41 -3.76
CA GLU A 126 11.44 -20.27 -3.85
C GLU A 126 11.46 -21.10 -5.14
N LYS A 127 10.29 -21.66 -5.54
CA LYS A 127 10.17 -22.52 -6.73
C LYS A 127 10.38 -21.77 -8.05
N VAL A 128 10.15 -20.46 -8.06
CA VAL A 128 10.23 -19.59 -9.24
C VAL A 128 11.36 -18.58 -9.14
N ALA A 129 12.25 -18.73 -8.14
CA ALA A 129 13.31 -17.77 -7.85
C ALA A 129 14.17 -17.42 -9.08
N ASP A 130 14.49 -18.42 -9.88
CA ASP A 130 15.35 -18.28 -11.08
C ASP A 130 14.54 -18.11 -12.38
N THR A 131 13.21 -18.02 -12.30
CA THR A 131 12.33 -17.79 -13.45
C THR A 131 12.28 -16.29 -13.79
N LEU A 132 12.30 -15.95 -15.08
CA LEU A 132 12.18 -14.57 -15.55
C LEU A 132 10.83 -13.95 -15.16
N GLY A 133 10.83 -12.68 -14.82
CA GLY A 133 9.62 -11.91 -14.47
C GLY A 133 8.56 -11.87 -15.58
N SER A 134 8.95 -12.12 -16.84
CA SER A 134 8.01 -12.24 -17.98
C SER A 134 7.28 -13.58 -18.03
N LEU A 135 7.76 -14.62 -17.34
CA LEU A 135 7.27 -15.99 -17.42
C LEU A 135 6.49 -16.47 -16.21
N ILE A 136 6.44 -15.69 -15.12
CA ILE A 136 5.71 -16.01 -13.89
C ILE A 136 4.22 -15.63 -14.01
N SER A 137 3.39 -16.30 -13.23
CA SER A 137 1.94 -16.03 -13.11
C SER A 137 1.65 -14.63 -12.53
N GLY A 138 0.41 -14.16 -12.65
CA GLY A 138 -0.04 -12.89 -12.09
C GLY A 138 0.14 -12.83 -10.57
N GLY A 139 -0.20 -13.91 -9.84
CA GLY A 139 -0.03 -14.01 -8.40
C GLY A 139 1.44 -14.00 -7.98
N GLU A 140 2.31 -14.79 -8.64
CA GLU A 140 3.75 -14.79 -8.38
C GLU A 140 4.37 -13.43 -8.66
N ARG A 141 3.97 -12.77 -9.73
CA ARG A 141 4.39 -11.42 -10.06
C ARG A 141 4.04 -10.45 -8.92
N ARG A 142 2.80 -10.47 -8.45
CA ARG A 142 2.35 -9.56 -7.39
C ARG A 142 3.06 -9.82 -6.08
N ARG A 143 3.30 -11.09 -5.73
CA ARG A 143 4.12 -11.46 -4.55
C ARG A 143 5.58 -11.00 -4.70
N THR A 144 6.16 -11.08 -5.89
CA THR A 144 7.53 -10.58 -6.18
C THR A 144 7.61 -9.07 -6.01
N GLU A 145 6.63 -8.32 -6.52
CA GLU A 145 6.56 -6.86 -6.38
C GLU A 145 6.41 -6.44 -4.91
N LEU A 146 5.61 -7.18 -4.12
CA LEU A 146 5.46 -6.94 -2.69
C LEU A 146 6.75 -7.28 -1.92
N ALA A 147 7.42 -8.38 -2.27
CA ALA A 147 8.74 -8.73 -1.70
C ALA A 147 9.76 -7.63 -1.98
N ARG A 148 9.77 -7.05 -3.17
CA ARG A 148 10.61 -5.89 -3.51
C ARG A 148 10.30 -4.66 -2.66
N ALA A 149 9.02 -4.36 -2.43
CA ALA A 149 8.62 -3.24 -1.59
C ALA A 149 9.09 -3.41 -0.13
N LEU A 150 9.24 -4.66 0.33
CA LEU A 150 9.73 -5.03 1.65
C LEU A 150 11.24 -5.28 1.73
N ALA A 151 11.94 -5.27 0.61
CA ALA A 151 13.38 -5.52 0.56
C ALA A 151 14.23 -4.34 1.06
N ALA A 152 13.65 -3.14 1.19
CA ALA A 152 14.37 -1.95 1.61
C ALA A 152 14.79 -2.02 3.09
N GLY A 153 16.10 -2.03 3.36
CA GLY A 153 16.68 -2.10 4.71
C GLY A 153 16.68 -3.53 5.30
N LEU A 154 17.48 -3.74 6.34
CA LEU A 154 17.63 -5.05 6.99
C LEU A 154 16.31 -5.56 7.59
N ASP A 155 15.57 -4.68 8.24
CA ASP A 155 14.31 -5.01 8.91
C ASP A 155 13.07 -4.74 8.03
N GLY A 156 13.29 -4.28 6.78
CA GLY A 156 12.24 -3.83 5.90
C GLY A 156 11.74 -2.41 6.21
N PRO A 157 10.71 -1.93 5.50
CA PRO A 157 10.14 -0.61 5.73
C PRO A 157 9.35 -0.57 7.05
N LYS A 158 9.24 0.63 7.63
CA LYS A 158 8.36 0.90 8.79
C LYS A 158 6.92 1.14 8.38
N TYR A 159 6.71 1.59 7.17
CA TYR A 159 5.39 1.81 6.56
C TYR A 159 5.37 1.28 5.14
N LEU A 160 4.28 0.62 4.78
CA LEU A 160 4.07 0.03 3.46
C LEU A 160 2.78 0.59 2.86
N LEU A 161 2.89 1.15 1.66
CA LEU A 161 1.76 1.70 0.92
C LEU A 161 1.44 0.77 -0.25
N LEU A 162 0.22 0.24 -0.28
CA LEU A 162 -0.25 -0.77 -1.25
C LEU A 162 -1.36 -0.17 -2.12
N ASP A 163 -1.06 0.06 -3.40
CA ASP A 163 -2.00 0.61 -4.36
C ASP A 163 -2.67 -0.52 -5.15
N GLU A 164 -3.94 -0.80 -4.84
CA GLU A 164 -4.76 -1.87 -5.41
C GLU A 164 -4.00 -3.22 -5.49
N PRO A 165 -3.55 -3.78 -4.35
CA PRO A 165 -2.72 -4.98 -4.35
C PRO A 165 -3.45 -6.22 -4.89
N PHE A 166 -4.79 -6.24 -4.88
CA PHE A 166 -5.61 -7.37 -5.30
C PHE A 166 -6.11 -7.27 -6.74
N ALA A 167 -5.83 -6.14 -7.43
CA ALA A 167 -6.32 -5.92 -8.78
C ALA A 167 -5.74 -6.92 -9.79
N GLY A 168 -6.61 -7.61 -10.55
CA GLY A 168 -6.21 -8.54 -11.59
C GLY A 168 -5.53 -9.82 -11.07
N VAL A 169 -5.77 -10.18 -9.81
CA VAL A 169 -5.26 -11.39 -9.16
C VAL A 169 -6.42 -12.36 -8.96
N ASP A 170 -6.17 -13.66 -9.12
CA ASP A 170 -7.18 -14.69 -8.90
C ASP A 170 -7.52 -14.83 -7.39
N PRO A 171 -8.70 -15.37 -7.02
CA PRO A 171 -9.15 -15.42 -5.62
C PRO A 171 -8.21 -16.20 -4.68
N ILE A 172 -7.52 -17.23 -5.17
CA ILE A 172 -6.59 -18.02 -4.35
C ILE A 172 -5.38 -17.15 -4.01
N ALA A 173 -4.81 -16.48 -5.02
CA ALA A 173 -3.67 -15.59 -4.81
C ALA A 173 -4.05 -14.34 -3.99
N VAL A 174 -5.30 -13.84 -4.07
CA VAL A 174 -5.82 -12.79 -3.17
C VAL A 174 -5.77 -13.26 -1.72
N ALA A 175 -6.29 -14.45 -1.41
CA ALA A 175 -6.27 -14.99 -0.05
C ALA A 175 -4.84 -15.18 0.50
N GLU A 176 -3.92 -15.65 -0.35
CA GLU A 176 -2.50 -15.75 0.03
C GLU A 176 -1.89 -14.38 0.32
N MET A 177 -2.17 -13.37 -0.50
CA MET A 177 -1.68 -12.00 -0.28
C MET A 177 -2.28 -11.38 0.97
N GLN A 178 -3.57 -11.59 1.25
CA GLN A 178 -4.22 -11.15 2.49
C GLN A 178 -3.50 -11.74 3.71
N GLN A 179 -3.19 -13.04 3.68
CA GLN A 179 -2.44 -13.69 4.76
C GLN A 179 -1.04 -13.08 4.93
N ILE A 180 -0.30 -12.87 3.83
CA ILE A 180 1.03 -12.24 3.86
C ILE A 180 0.94 -10.84 4.45
N ILE A 181 0.02 -10.00 3.96
CA ILE A 181 -0.15 -8.63 4.44
C ILE A 181 -0.55 -8.61 5.93
N GLY A 182 -1.45 -9.51 6.34
CA GLY A 182 -1.84 -9.67 7.75
C GLY A 182 -0.65 -9.95 8.67
N ASN A 183 0.26 -10.84 8.25
CA ASN A 183 1.46 -11.19 9.02
C ASN A 183 2.45 -10.02 9.17
N LEU A 184 2.41 -9.01 8.29
CA LEU A 184 3.27 -7.83 8.40
C LEU A 184 2.91 -6.95 9.60
N ARG A 185 1.69 -7.05 10.13
CA ARG A 185 1.26 -6.40 11.36
C ARG A 185 2.12 -6.81 12.55
N ASP A 186 2.44 -8.11 12.66
CA ASP A 186 3.25 -8.66 13.76
C ASP A 186 4.68 -8.09 13.77
N ARG A 187 5.14 -7.62 12.61
CA ARG A 187 6.43 -6.93 12.44
C ARG A 187 6.36 -5.44 12.71
N GLN A 188 5.25 -4.94 13.24
CA GLN A 188 5.01 -3.52 13.51
C GLN A 188 5.14 -2.62 12.27
N ILE A 189 4.84 -3.15 11.08
CA ILE A 189 4.79 -2.38 9.84
C ILE A 189 3.41 -1.73 9.74
N GLY A 190 3.35 -0.39 9.67
CA GLY A 190 2.11 0.33 9.39
C GLY A 190 1.76 0.24 7.91
N ILE A 191 0.52 -0.15 7.57
CA ILE A 191 0.12 -0.38 6.18
C ILE A 191 -1.02 0.56 5.81
N LEU A 192 -0.88 1.27 4.67
CA LEU A 192 -1.96 1.96 4.00
C LEU A 192 -2.29 1.20 2.71
N ILE A 193 -3.52 0.74 2.59
CA ILE A 193 -4.00 -0.01 1.43
C ILE A 193 -5.15 0.73 0.75
N THR A 194 -5.11 0.88 -0.56
CA THR A 194 -6.25 1.31 -1.37
C THR A 194 -6.65 0.19 -2.31
N ASP A 195 -7.97 -0.03 -2.44
CA ASP A 195 -8.52 -0.97 -3.40
C ASP A 195 -9.95 -0.54 -3.76
N HIS A 196 -10.46 -1.05 -4.87
CA HIS A 196 -11.86 -0.92 -5.26
C HIS A 196 -12.72 -2.05 -4.68
N ASN A 197 -12.11 -3.15 -4.24
CA ASN A 197 -12.80 -4.26 -3.60
C ASN A 197 -12.93 -4.01 -2.09
N PHE A 198 -14.08 -3.48 -1.71
CA PHE A 198 -14.41 -3.12 -0.33
C PHE A 198 -14.32 -4.31 0.63
N ARG A 199 -14.89 -5.48 0.24
CA ARG A 199 -14.92 -6.66 1.10
C ARG A 199 -13.54 -7.21 1.38
N GLU A 200 -12.77 -7.42 0.32
CA GLU A 200 -11.42 -7.98 0.41
C GLU A 200 -10.49 -7.10 1.25
N THR A 201 -10.64 -5.78 1.11
CA THR A 201 -9.82 -4.84 1.87
C THR A 201 -10.24 -4.79 3.33
N LEU A 202 -11.55 -4.69 3.63
CA LEU A 202 -12.03 -4.66 5.01
C LEU A 202 -11.74 -5.94 5.78
N ALA A 203 -11.65 -7.09 5.10
CA ALA A 203 -11.34 -8.37 5.74
C ALA A 203 -9.98 -8.39 6.45
N ILE A 204 -9.04 -7.53 6.03
CA ILE A 204 -7.68 -7.49 6.59
C ILE A 204 -7.33 -6.17 7.30
N THR A 205 -8.19 -5.16 7.22
CA THR A 205 -7.91 -3.84 7.83
C THR A 205 -8.40 -3.78 9.27
N ASP A 206 -7.64 -3.10 10.12
CA ASP A 206 -8.07 -2.77 11.48
C ASP A 206 -9.15 -1.67 11.47
N ARG A 207 -9.00 -0.72 10.54
CA ARG A 207 -9.98 0.31 10.23
C ARG A 207 -9.78 0.85 8.82
N ALA A 208 -10.76 1.59 8.32
CA ALA A 208 -10.64 2.24 7.03
C ALA A 208 -11.24 3.65 7.03
N TYR A 209 -10.81 4.44 6.05
CA TYR A 209 -11.40 5.70 5.65
C TYR A 209 -12.15 5.48 4.34
N VAL A 210 -13.40 5.93 4.28
CA VAL A 210 -14.18 5.94 3.05
C VAL A 210 -14.20 7.35 2.49
N MET A 211 -13.68 7.52 1.28
CA MET A 211 -13.65 8.80 0.58
C MET A 211 -14.81 8.95 -0.38
N ARG A 212 -15.31 10.18 -0.50
CA ARG A 212 -16.25 10.60 -1.53
C ARG A 212 -16.04 12.07 -1.85
N ASP A 213 -16.10 12.40 -3.14
CA ASP A 213 -16.01 13.80 -3.64
C ASP A 213 -14.84 14.58 -3.03
N GLY A 214 -13.69 13.91 -2.90
CA GLY A 214 -12.45 14.47 -2.37
C GLY A 214 -12.37 14.61 -0.85
N GLN A 215 -13.33 14.10 -0.09
CA GLN A 215 -13.39 14.22 1.37
C GLN A 215 -13.52 12.84 2.05
N ILE A 216 -13.19 12.77 3.34
CA ILE A 216 -13.52 11.58 4.15
C ILE A 216 -15.01 11.65 4.49
N LEU A 217 -15.76 10.69 3.98
CA LEU A 217 -17.19 10.50 4.25
C LEU A 217 -17.41 9.83 5.61
N ALA A 218 -16.62 8.79 5.90
CA ALA A 218 -16.69 8.03 7.14
C ALA A 218 -15.33 7.38 7.43
N SER A 219 -15.08 7.05 8.69
CA SER A 219 -13.94 6.24 9.11
C SER A 219 -14.33 5.38 10.31
N GLY A 220 -13.74 4.19 10.42
CA GLY A 220 -14.00 3.25 11.51
C GLY A 220 -13.57 1.83 11.17
N THR A 221 -13.89 0.90 12.04
CA THR A 221 -13.72 -0.54 11.84
C THR A 221 -14.63 -1.06 10.71
N ALA A 222 -14.39 -2.27 10.26
CA ALA A 222 -15.24 -2.91 9.24
C ALA A 222 -16.72 -2.93 9.68
N GLU A 223 -17.01 -3.30 10.93
CA GLU A 223 -18.35 -3.34 11.48
C GLU A 223 -19.04 -1.97 11.49
N GLU A 224 -18.33 -0.93 11.96
CA GLU A 224 -18.83 0.45 11.97
C GLU A 224 -19.14 0.94 10.56
N LEU A 225 -18.28 0.65 9.59
CA LEU A 225 -18.46 1.06 8.20
C LEU A 225 -19.61 0.30 7.52
N TYR A 226 -19.77 -1.00 7.77
CA TYR A 226 -20.91 -1.77 7.27
C TYR A 226 -22.24 -1.26 7.83
N ASN A 227 -22.26 -0.73 9.06
CA ASN A 227 -23.47 -0.21 9.70
C ASN A 227 -23.73 1.27 9.41
N ASN A 228 -22.74 2.00 8.85
CA ASN A 228 -22.86 3.42 8.56
C ASN A 228 -23.84 3.71 7.41
N SER A 229 -24.87 4.53 7.69
CA SER A 229 -25.93 4.85 6.73
C SER A 229 -25.42 5.56 5.47
N LEU A 230 -24.42 6.46 5.62
CA LEU A 230 -23.81 7.16 4.49
C LEU A 230 -23.00 6.21 3.62
N VAL A 231 -22.26 5.28 4.21
CA VAL A 231 -21.50 4.26 3.47
C VAL A 231 -22.47 3.34 2.70
N LYS A 232 -23.56 2.90 3.33
CA LYS A 232 -24.62 2.14 2.67
C LYS A 232 -25.23 2.88 1.49
N GLN A 233 -25.65 4.13 1.73
CA GLN A 233 -26.32 4.95 0.71
C GLN A 233 -25.42 5.27 -0.49
N TYR A 234 -24.15 5.60 -0.23
CA TYR A 234 -23.32 6.24 -1.25
C TYR A 234 -22.24 5.33 -1.83
N TYR A 235 -21.98 4.18 -1.24
CA TYR A 235 -20.92 3.30 -1.68
C TYR A 235 -21.36 1.85 -1.85
N LEU A 236 -22.11 1.29 -0.90
CA LEU A 236 -22.51 -0.13 -0.95
C LEU A 236 -23.75 -0.36 -1.81
N GLY A 237 -24.65 0.63 -1.91
CA GLY A 237 -25.92 0.49 -2.62
C GLY A 237 -26.90 -0.49 -1.92
N ASP A 238 -28.13 -0.61 -2.46
CA ASP A 238 -29.16 -1.50 -1.91
C ASP A 238 -28.86 -3.00 -2.05
N SER A 239 -27.92 -3.39 -2.89
CA SER A 239 -27.53 -4.78 -3.13
C SER A 239 -26.71 -5.42 -1.99
N PHE A 240 -26.36 -4.66 -0.94
CA PHE A 240 -25.68 -5.14 0.26
C PHE A 240 -26.63 -5.48 1.42
N ARG A 241 -27.93 -5.56 1.17
CA ARG A 241 -28.84 -6.27 2.08
C ARG A 241 -28.51 -7.76 1.99
N LYS A 242 -28.17 -8.35 3.14
CA LYS A 242 -27.82 -9.78 3.35
C LYS A 242 -28.60 -10.72 2.49
#